data_cbc9f82fff5700c45537d3052d116828
#
_entry.id   cbc9f82fff5700c45537d3052d116828
#
_cell.length_a   1.000
_cell.length_b   1.000
_cell.length_c   1.000
_cell.angle_alpha   90.00
_cell.angle_beta   90.00
_cell.angle_gamma   90.00
#
_symmetry.space_group_name_H-M   'P 1'
#
loop_
_entity.id
_entity.type
_entity.pdbx_description
1 polymer ?
#
loop_
_entity_poly.entity_id
_entity_poly.type
_entity_poly.pdbx_seq_one_letter_code
_entity_poly.pdbx_strand_id
1 'polypeptide(L)'
;MLVKLHANAATTPKVRRYIQDSEQSAAELARELGVSEKTVRRWKDRVDVADRSSRPHVLMTGFSTEEEEIAVELRARLGLSLDDALEVMRRCLRSDISRSALHRCWARHGVSSKARADEPAPGHFEPQPFGYVHIDLKHLTRLKGQPAYVFVAIERVTRFAHVEIVQDRSGPTIAACLERFLKAFGHPVHTILTDNGSEFTDRFGDARWRKREHGTGAHPFDKVCQSHGVRHRLTRPYRPQTNGMVERFNRRLAEVIRSRTPLADNVGRNRFTDHDQRNDFILTFVKDYNRTRLRCLGHKAPTEALSNLPGHNTFAGMGGGGVWCSTAIVLAELTPDQPCPIPPPDLPIPSSPR
;
A
#
# COMPACT_ATOMS: atom_id res chain seq x y z
N MET A 1 -14.28 -14.99 33.68
CA MET A 1 -14.19 -15.71 32.39
C MET A 1 -15.21 -16.82 32.40
N LEU A 2 -16.29 -16.74 31.63
CA LEU A 2 -17.30 -17.79 31.52
C LEU A 2 -16.73 -18.90 30.64
N VAL A 3 -16.34 -20.03 31.26
CA VAL A 3 -15.91 -21.21 30.52
C VAL A 3 -17.15 -21.82 29.86
N LYS A 4 -17.27 -21.78 28.56
CA LYS A 4 -18.28 -22.53 27.80
C LYS A 4 -17.92 -24.02 27.89
N LEU A 5 -18.58 -24.73 28.81
CA LEU A 5 -18.46 -26.20 28.90
C LEU A 5 -19.20 -26.82 27.71
N HIS A 6 -18.61 -27.87 27.13
CA HIS A 6 -19.30 -28.67 26.12
C HIS A 6 -20.54 -29.35 26.76
N ALA A 7 -21.66 -29.42 26.02
CA ALA A 7 -22.91 -29.98 26.55
C ALA A 7 -22.76 -31.40 27.14
N ASN A 8 -21.80 -32.18 26.64
CA ASN A 8 -21.51 -33.54 27.09
C ASN A 8 -20.35 -33.61 28.12
N ALA A 9 -19.98 -32.50 28.76
CA ALA A 9 -18.92 -32.51 29.75
C ALA A 9 -19.37 -33.19 31.01
N ALA A 10 -19.02 -34.47 31.21
CA ALA A 10 -19.36 -35.28 32.41
C ALA A 10 -18.65 -34.76 33.67
N THR A 11 -17.51 -34.07 33.56
CA THR A 11 -16.78 -33.52 34.71
C THR A 11 -16.57 -32.02 34.55
N THR A 12 -17.35 -31.25 35.28
CA THR A 12 -17.16 -29.78 35.37
C THR A 12 -16.09 -29.46 36.43
N PRO A 13 -15.50 -28.26 36.46
CA PRO A 13 -14.56 -27.85 37.49
C PRO A 13 -15.15 -28.00 38.91
N LYS A 14 -16.47 -27.80 39.09
CA LYS A 14 -17.16 -28.01 40.36
C LYS A 14 -17.19 -29.49 40.75
N VAL A 15 -17.50 -30.37 39.81
CA VAL A 15 -17.51 -31.83 40.04
C VAL A 15 -16.09 -32.33 40.31
N ARG A 16 -15.08 -31.81 39.62
CA ARG A 16 -13.67 -32.19 39.85
C ARG A 16 -13.19 -31.79 41.25
N ARG A 17 -13.58 -30.60 41.72
CA ARG A 17 -13.28 -30.18 43.09
C ARG A 17 -13.98 -31.08 44.12
N TYR A 18 -15.25 -31.40 43.90
CA TYR A 18 -15.97 -32.32 44.74
C TYR A 18 -15.27 -33.72 44.83
N ILE A 19 -14.76 -34.21 43.68
CA ILE A 19 -13.99 -35.47 43.68
C ILE A 19 -12.69 -35.34 44.49
N GLN A 20 -12.01 -34.22 44.44
CA GLN A 20 -10.77 -33.98 45.17
C GLN A 20 -10.98 -33.87 46.68
N ASP A 21 -12.06 -33.17 47.07
CA ASP A 21 -12.36 -32.87 48.48
C ASP A 21 -13.09 -34.02 49.18
N SER A 22 -13.60 -35.02 48.42
CA SER A 22 -14.38 -36.14 48.99
C SER A 22 -13.50 -37.24 49.53
N GLU A 23 -13.85 -37.72 50.74
CA GLU A 23 -13.22 -38.88 51.38
C GLU A 23 -13.80 -40.24 50.89
N GLN A 24 -14.87 -40.20 50.09
CA GLN A 24 -15.49 -41.38 49.52
C GLN A 24 -14.53 -42.19 48.63
N SER A 25 -14.80 -43.49 48.52
CA SER A 25 -14.03 -44.34 47.61
C SER A 25 -14.24 -44.02 46.19
N ALA A 26 -13.26 -44.33 45.33
CA ALA A 26 -13.36 -44.05 43.88
C ALA A 26 -14.56 -44.81 43.26
N ALA A 27 -14.94 -45.95 43.75
CA ALA A 27 -16.06 -46.72 43.25
C ALA A 27 -17.41 -46.07 43.60
N GLU A 28 -17.54 -45.52 44.81
CA GLU A 28 -18.75 -44.78 45.23
C GLU A 28 -18.95 -43.51 44.43
N LEU A 29 -17.92 -42.67 44.32
CA LEU A 29 -17.94 -41.45 43.51
C LEU A 29 -18.21 -41.71 42.03
N ALA A 30 -17.69 -42.82 41.50
CA ALA A 30 -17.94 -43.21 40.13
C ALA A 30 -19.42 -43.52 39.86
N ARG A 31 -20.05 -44.23 40.80
CA ARG A 31 -21.50 -44.53 40.75
C ARG A 31 -22.36 -43.29 40.94
N GLU A 32 -22.02 -42.43 41.90
CA GLU A 32 -22.74 -41.20 42.21
C GLU A 32 -22.71 -40.21 41.00
N LEU A 33 -21.56 -40.04 40.42
CA LEU A 33 -21.35 -39.02 39.35
C LEU A 33 -21.56 -39.57 37.94
N GLY A 34 -21.84 -40.86 37.78
CA GLY A 34 -22.02 -41.49 36.47
C GLY A 34 -20.74 -41.48 35.60
N VAL A 35 -19.56 -41.55 36.22
CA VAL A 35 -18.26 -41.54 35.50
C VAL A 35 -17.47 -42.83 35.83
N SER A 36 -16.42 -43.12 35.06
CA SER A 36 -15.59 -44.28 35.36
C SER A 36 -14.71 -44.05 36.59
N GLU A 37 -14.42 -45.13 37.36
CA GLU A 37 -13.46 -45.06 38.47
C GLU A 37 -12.09 -44.53 38.05
N LYS A 38 -11.63 -44.86 36.84
CA LYS A 38 -10.40 -44.34 36.28
C LYS A 38 -10.43 -42.81 36.16
N THR A 39 -11.59 -42.23 35.82
CA THR A 39 -11.78 -40.79 35.77
C THR A 39 -11.72 -40.19 37.17
N VAL A 40 -12.35 -40.81 38.15
CA VAL A 40 -12.32 -40.35 39.56
C VAL A 40 -10.89 -40.37 40.10
N ARG A 41 -10.19 -41.52 39.99
CA ARG A 41 -8.79 -41.64 40.42
C ARG A 41 -7.90 -40.57 39.78
N ARG A 42 -8.01 -40.39 38.46
CA ARG A 42 -7.26 -39.35 37.74
C ARG A 42 -7.51 -37.95 38.30
N TRP A 43 -8.73 -37.63 38.73
CA TRP A 43 -9.03 -36.33 39.32
C TRP A 43 -8.63 -36.23 40.78
N LYS A 44 -8.65 -37.31 41.56
CA LYS A 44 -8.12 -37.34 42.94
C LYS A 44 -6.60 -37.09 42.96
N ASP A 45 -5.87 -37.64 41.99
CA ASP A 45 -4.41 -37.52 41.88
C ASP A 45 -3.93 -36.15 41.36
N ARG A 46 -4.83 -35.27 40.89
CA ARG A 46 -4.48 -33.96 40.35
C ARG A 46 -4.56 -32.88 41.40
N VAL A 47 -3.60 -31.94 41.34
CA VAL A 47 -3.58 -30.76 42.22
C VAL A 47 -4.58 -29.67 41.78
N ASP A 48 -4.89 -29.59 40.49
CA ASP A 48 -5.78 -28.58 39.94
C ASP A 48 -6.99 -29.20 39.24
N VAL A 49 -8.07 -28.40 39.14
CA VAL A 49 -9.32 -28.78 38.47
C VAL A 49 -9.40 -28.30 37.03
N ALA A 50 -8.37 -27.59 36.53
CA ALA A 50 -8.35 -27.02 35.19
C ALA A 50 -8.10 -28.09 34.12
N ASP A 51 -8.61 -27.84 32.92
CA ASP A 51 -8.27 -28.68 31.77
C ASP A 51 -6.82 -28.42 31.36
N ARG A 52 -6.10 -29.51 31.05
CA ARG A 52 -4.79 -29.37 30.41
C ARG A 52 -4.96 -28.79 29.02
N SER A 53 -3.99 -28.02 28.59
CA SER A 53 -3.96 -27.51 27.22
C SER A 53 -4.07 -28.67 26.23
N SER A 54 -5.01 -28.57 25.29
CA SER A 54 -5.15 -29.50 24.17
C SER A 54 -4.18 -29.20 23.03
N ARG A 55 -3.36 -28.17 23.21
CA ARG A 55 -2.38 -27.77 22.18
C ARG A 55 -1.30 -28.88 22.08
N PRO A 56 -1.01 -29.37 20.88
CA PRO A 56 0.09 -30.30 20.67
C PRO A 56 1.43 -29.71 21.14
N HIS A 57 2.27 -30.55 21.76
CA HIS A 57 3.62 -30.15 22.16
C HIS A 57 4.51 -29.84 20.93
N VAL A 58 4.33 -30.58 19.85
CA VAL A 58 4.96 -30.35 18.55
C VAL A 58 3.87 -29.88 17.59
N LEU A 59 4.03 -28.67 17.08
CA LEU A 59 3.12 -28.13 16.08
C LEU A 59 3.60 -28.56 14.70
N MET A 60 2.82 -29.37 14.01
CA MET A 60 3.02 -29.62 12.59
C MET A 60 2.65 -28.34 11.83
N THR A 61 3.66 -27.54 11.51
CA THR A 61 3.47 -26.29 10.74
C THR A 61 3.63 -26.57 9.27
N GLY A 62 3.03 -25.74 8.43
CA GLY A 62 3.21 -25.82 6.98
C GLY A 62 4.53 -25.22 6.48
N PHE A 63 5.42 -24.80 7.40
CA PHE A 63 6.74 -24.25 7.09
C PHE A 63 7.84 -25.13 7.66
N SER A 64 8.96 -25.26 6.93
CA SER A 64 10.19 -25.76 7.50
C SER A 64 10.82 -24.72 8.46
N THR A 65 11.81 -25.11 9.22
CA THR A 65 12.53 -24.21 10.14
C THR A 65 13.16 -23.05 9.36
N GLU A 66 13.78 -23.35 8.23
CA GLU A 66 14.44 -22.36 7.36
C GLU A 66 13.41 -21.41 6.73
N GLU A 67 12.26 -21.91 6.32
CA GLU A 67 11.16 -21.07 5.81
C GLU A 67 10.59 -20.16 6.88
N GLU A 68 10.50 -20.60 8.14
CA GLU A 68 10.07 -19.75 9.26
C GLU A 68 11.10 -18.64 9.53
N GLU A 69 12.39 -18.97 9.52
CA GLU A 69 13.46 -17.98 9.69
C GLU A 69 13.40 -16.91 8.59
N ILE A 70 13.30 -17.32 7.33
CA ILE A 70 13.16 -16.39 6.20
C ILE A 70 11.91 -15.51 6.37
N ALA A 71 10.78 -16.11 6.75
CA ALA A 71 9.54 -15.37 6.97
C ALA A 71 9.68 -14.30 8.07
N VAL A 72 10.38 -14.63 9.15
CA VAL A 72 10.67 -13.71 10.26
C VAL A 72 11.61 -12.60 9.83
N GLU A 73 12.69 -12.91 9.13
CA GLU A 73 13.67 -11.94 8.62
C GLU A 73 13.04 -10.94 7.63
N LEU A 74 12.20 -11.41 6.71
CA LEU A 74 11.45 -10.55 5.79
C LEU A 74 10.59 -9.53 6.54
N ARG A 75 10.07 -9.90 7.72
CA ARG A 75 9.29 -8.98 8.57
C ARG A 75 10.17 -8.11 9.44
N ALA A 76 11.11 -8.70 10.16
CA ALA A 76 11.90 -8.03 11.19
C ALA A 76 12.91 -7.05 10.58
N ARG A 77 13.65 -7.47 9.55
CA ARG A 77 14.69 -6.64 8.93
C ARG A 77 14.17 -5.76 7.80
N LEU A 78 13.36 -6.34 6.90
CA LEU A 78 12.89 -5.60 5.74
C LEU A 78 11.57 -4.87 5.96
N GLY A 79 10.90 -5.11 7.10
CA GLY A 79 9.66 -4.45 7.48
C GLY A 79 8.49 -4.72 6.52
N LEU A 80 8.57 -5.80 5.71
CA LEU A 80 7.58 -6.10 4.69
C LEU A 80 6.18 -6.27 5.28
N SER A 81 5.16 -5.88 4.54
CA SER A 81 3.78 -6.22 4.87
C SER A 81 3.56 -7.73 4.73
N LEU A 82 2.47 -8.26 5.32
CA LEU A 82 2.15 -9.68 5.21
C LEU A 82 1.99 -10.12 3.75
N ASP A 83 1.40 -9.25 2.93
CA ASP A 83 1.12 -9.57 1.53
C ASP A 83 2.38 -9.45 0.67
N ASP A 84 3.27 -8.49 0.95
CA ASP A 84 4.55 -8.36 0.26
C ASP A 84 5.48 -9.55 0.59
N ALA A 85 5.56 -9.92 1.88
CA ALA A 85 6.35 -11.08 2.30
C ALA A 85 5.79 -12.40 1.73
N LEU A 86 4.46 -12.55 1.68
CA LEU A 86 3.82 -13.70 1.05
C LEU A 86 4.21 -13.83 -0.42
N GLU A 87 4.24 -12.72 -1.14
CA GLU A 87 4.62 -12.72 -2.55
C GLU A 87 6.09 -13.11 -2.74
N VAL A 88 6.99 -12.56 -1.92
CA VAL A 88 8.41 -12.94 -1.94
C VAL A 88 8.57 -14.45 -1.68
N MET A 89 7.94 -14.97 -0.62
CA MET A 89 8.03 -16.37 -0.28
C MET A 89 7.45 -17.29 -1.36
N ARG A 90 6.34 -16.89 -1.99
CA ARG A 90 5.74 -17.67 -3.08
C ARG A 90 6.60 -17.73 -4.32
N ARG A 91 7.32 -16.67 -4.64
CA ARG A 91 8.21 -16.61 -5.80
C ARG A 91 9.54 -17.31 -5.57
N CYS A 92 10.09 -17.15 -4.37
CA CYS A 92 11.45 -17.58 -4.09
C CYS A 92 11.54 -18.97 -3.46
N LEU A 93 10.50 -19.43 -2.77
CA LEU A 93 10.49 -20.71 -2.06
C LEU A 93 9.47 -21.68 -2.67
N ARG A 94 8.19 -21.46 -2.45
CA ARG A 94 7.12 -22.33 -3.01
C ARG A 94 5.79 -21.59 -3.12
N SER A 95 5.06 -21.88 -4.18
CA SER A 95 3.85 -21.15 -4.59
C SER A 95 2.60 -21.41 -3.73
N ASP A 96 2.57 -22.52 -2.98
CA ASP A 96 1.40 -22.99 -2.21
C ASP A 96 1.28 -22.36 -0.81
N ILE A 97 2.22 -21.50 -0.42
CA ILE A 97 2.20 -20.83 0.89
C ILE A 97 0.90 -20.05 1.06
N SER A 98 0.15 -20.39 2.11
CA SER A 98 -1.07 -19.68 2.42
C SER A 98 -0.80 -18.42 3.28
N ARG A 99 -1.57 -17.37 3.03
CA ARG A 99 -1.51 -16.12 3.82
C ARG A 99 -1.71 -16.36 5.32
N SER A 100 -2.62 -17.30 5.65
CA SER A 100 -2.91 -17.63 7.04
C SER A 100 -1.77 -18.40 7.71
N ALA A 101 -1.03 -19.23 6.96
CA ALA A 101 0.15 -19.92 7.48
C ALA A 101 1.25 -18.90 7.83
N LEU A 102 1.54 -17.96 6.94
CA LEU A 102 2.52 -16.89 7.17
C LEU A 102 2.13 -16.00 8.36
N HIS A 103 0.85 -15.61 8.47
CA HIS A 103 0.38 -14.84 9.63
C HIS A 103 0.53 -15.62 10.95
N ARG A 104 0.20 -16.90 10.97
CA ARG A 104 0.37 -17.75 12.17
C ARG A 104 1.86 -17.93 12.52
N CYS A 105 2.73 -18.06 11.53
CA CYS A 105 4.18 -18.06 11.73
C CYS A 105 4.63 -16.77 12.44
N TRP A 106 4.29 -15.62 11.89
CA TRP A 106 4.62 -14.34 12.51
C TRP A 106 4.04 -14.14 13.91
N ALA A 107 2.82 -14.65 14.15
CA ALA A 107 2.20 -14.60 15.48
C ALA A 107 2.97 -15.46 16.49
N ARG A 108 3.45 -16.64 16.10
CA ARG A 108 4.27 -17.50 16.97
C ARG A 108 5.60 -16.86 17.35
N HIS A 109 6.22 -16.17 16.39
CA HIS A 109 7.50 -15.47 16.58
C HIS A 109 7.36 -14.04 17.12
N GLY A 110 6.13 -13.58 17.46
CA GLY A 110 5.89 -12.26 18.06
C GLY A 110 6.11 -11.07 17.12
N VAL A 111 6.26 -11.31 15.81
CA VAL A 111 6.53 -10.25 14.81
C VAL A 111 5.27 -9.82 14.02
N SER A 112 4.10 -10.38 14.35
CA SER A 112 2.85 -10.11 13.61
C SER A 112 2.30 -8.70 13.83
N SER A 113 2.46 -8.12 15.02
CA SER A 113 1.90 -6.82 15.31
C SER A 113 2.95 -5.71 15.25
N LYS A 114 2.80 -4.80 14.29
CA LYS A 114 3.06 -3.40 14.62
C LYS A 114 1.88 -3.00 15.50
N ALA A 115 2.12 -2.60 16.74
CA ALA A 115 1.12 -1.96 17.56
C ALA A 115 0.55 -0.78 16.75
N ARG A 116 -0.64 -0.93 16.20
CA ARG A 116 -1.42 0.17 15.67
C ARG A 116 -2.11 0.80 16.86
N ALA A 117 -1.65 1.98 17.25
CA ALA A 117 -2.52 2.90 17.95
C ALA A 117 -3.80 3.07 17.10
N ASP A 118 -4.94 3.14 17.76
CA ASP A 118 -6.29 3.20 17.22
C ASP A 118 -6.41 4.05 15.93
N GLU A 119 -6.25 3.42 14.77
CA GLU A 119 -6.64 4.05 13.51
C GLU A 119 -8.14 3.79 13.30
N PRO A 120 -8.93 4.84 13.02
CA PRO A 120 -10.35 4.66 12.70
C PRO A 120 -10.50 3.72 11.49
N ALA A 121 -11.58 2.94 11.47
CA ALA A 121 -11.88 2.00 10.40
C ALA A 121 -11.75 2.70 9.03
N PRO A 122 -11.09 2.08 8.03
CA PRO A 122 -10.92 2.69 6.73
C PRO A 122 -12.28 2.99 6.11
N GLY A 123 -12.52 4.26 5.77
CA GLY A 123 -13.74 4.69 5.10
C GLY A 123 -13.93 3.90 3.79
N HIS A 124 -15.16 3.53 3.50
CA HIS A 124 -15.51 2.86 2.24
C HIS A 124 -15.46 3.89 1.11
N PHE A 125 -14.53 3.73 0.17
CA PHE A 125 -14.48 4.58 -1.01
C PHE A 125 -15.47 4.09 -2.05
N GLU A 126 -16.33 5.01 -2.53
CA GLU A 126 -17.23 4.71 -3.64
C GLU A 126 -16.45 4.24 -4.87
N PRO A 127 -16.91 3.20 -5.59
CA PRO A 127 -16.32 2.81 -6.85
C PRO A 127 -16.36 4.00 -7.83
N GLN A 128 -15.25 4.26 -8.50
CA GLN A 128 -15.18 5.27 -9.56
C GLN A 128 -14.70 4.61 -10.83
N PRO A 129 -15.12 5.08 -12.01
CA PRO A 129 -14.60 4.59 -13.27
C PRO A 129 -13.09 4.88 -13.39
N PHE A 130 -12.43 4.13 -14.25
CA PHE A 130 -11.03 4.35 -14.61
C PHE A 130 -10.81 5.78 -15.13
N GLY A 131 -9.66 6.37 -14.82
CA GLY A 131 -9.35 7.75 -15.18
C GLY A 131 -9.62 8.78 -14.08
N TYR A 132 -9.87 8.33 -12.86
CA TYR A 132 -9.90 9.18 -11.68
C TYR A 132 -8.52 9.18 -11.00
N VAL A 133 -7.83 10.30 -11.04
CA VAL A 133 -6.45 10.44 -10.54
C VAL A 133 -6.41 11.28 -9.28
N HIS A 134 -5.70 10.79 -8.27
CA HIS A 134 -5.37 11.55 -7.07
C HIS A 134 -3.98 12.14 -7.21
N ILE A 135 -3.84 13.43 -6.94
CA ILE A 135 -2.54 14.12 -7.00
C ILE A 135 -2.24 14.76 -5.64
N ASP A 136 -0.97 14.71 -5.26
CA ASP A 136 -0.45 15.32 -4.03
C ASP A 136 1.00 15.75 -4.22
N LEU A 137 1.45 16.70 -3.42
CA LEU A 137 2.82 17.17 -3.42
C LEU A 137 3.50 16.85 -2.08
N LYS A 138 4.36 15.84 -2.09
CA LYS A 138 5.11 15.45 -0.92
C LYS A 138 6.38 16.26 -0.75
N HIS A 139 6.52 16.91 0.41
CA HIS A 139 7.75 17.59 0.78
C HIS A 139 8.81 16.57 1.19
N LEU A 140 10.01 16.70 0.64
CA LEU A 140 11.18 15.95 1.03
C LEU A 140 12.03 16.74 2.03
N THR A 141 12.86 16.04 2.80
CA THR A 141 13.87 16.70 3.64
C THR A 141 14.82 17.50 2.76
N ARG A 142 15.11 18.73 3.14
CA ARG A 142 16.10 19.58 2.44
C ARG A 142 17.44 18.87 2.41
N LEU A 143 18.09 18.91 1.26
CA LEU A 143 19.40 18.33 1.05
C LEU A 143 20.32 19.42 0.53
N LYS A 144 21.49 19.61 1.17
CA LYS A 144 22.44 20.71 0.88
C LYS A 144 21.74 22.09 0.87
N GLY A 145 20.80 22.29 1.80
CA GLY A 145 20.04 23.55 1.93
C GLY A 145 18.91 23.75 0.92
N GLN A 146 18.84 22.94 -0.13
CA GLN A 146 17.83 23.06 -1.19
C GLN A 146 16.57 22.26 -0.88
N PRO A 147 15.38 22.81 -1.12
CA PRO A 147 14.12 22.08 -1.01
C PRO A 147 13.97 21.09 -2.18
N ALA A 148 13.16 20.06 -1.99
CA ALA A 148 12.68 19.24 -3.07
C ALA A 148 11.31 18.67 -2.72
N TYR A 149 10.54 18.40 -3.74
CA TYR A 149 9.16 17.95 -3.66
C TYR A 149 8.96 16.78 -4.61
N VAL A 150 8.09 15.88 -4.24
CA VAL A 150 7.65 14.79 -5.13
C VAL A 150 6.20 15.09 -5.53
N PHE A 151 6.00 15.40 -6.79
CA PHE A 151 4.69 15.37 -7.41
C PHE A 151 4.28 13.90 -7.55
N VAL A 152 3.15 13.53 -6.99
CA VAL A 152 2.64 12.16 -6.98
C VAL A 152 1.27 12.14 -7.63
N ALA A 153 1.09 11.34 -8.67
CA ALA A 153 -0.20 11.09 -9.30
C ALA A 153 -0.52 9.60 -9.22
N ILE A 154 -1.69 9.23 -8.67
CA ILE A 154 -2.12 7.84 -8.53
C ILE A 154 -3.49 7.67 -9.16
N GLU A 155 -3.58 6.77 -10.15
CA GLU A 155 -4.85 6.39 -10.73
C GLU A 155 -5.62 5.47 -9.76
N ARG A 156 -6.91 5.76 -9.56
CA ARG A 156 -7.70 5.20 -8.47
C ARG A 156 -8.02 3.72 -8.61
N VAL A 157 -8.28 3.23 -9.81
CA VAL A 157 -8.69 1.85 -10.08
C VAL A 157 -7.48 0.93 -10.10
N THR A 158 -6.48 1.27 -10.88
CA THR A 158 -5.27 0.47 -11.10
C THR A 158 -4.21 0.65 -10.03
N ARG A 159 -4.28 1.72 -9.21
CA ARG A 159 -3.24 2.11 -8.25
C ARG A 159 -1.91 2.47 -8.91
N PHE A 160 -1.89 2.63 -10.22
CA PHE A 160 -0.68 3.05 -10.92
C PHE A 160 -0.23 4.41 -10.41
N ALA A 161 1.03 4.47 -10.01
CA ALA A 161 1.66 5.66 -9.45
C ALA A 161 2.67 6.24 -10.45
N HIS A 162 2.55 7.53 -10.70
CA HIS A 162 3.54 8.34 -11.40
C HIS A 162 4.13 9.36 -10.44
N VAL A 163 5.43 9.61 -10.52
CA VAL A 163 6.08 10.65 -9.72
C VAL A 163 7.04 11.46 -10.55
N GLU A 164 7.15 12.74 -10.20
CA GLU A 164 8.23 13.62 -10.63
C GLU A 164 8.83 14.33 -9.42
N ILE A 165 10.14 14.56 -9.46
CA ILE A 165 10.85 15.24 -8.38
C ILE A 165 11.23 16.63 -8.87
N VAL A 166 10.79 17.65 -8.14
CA VAL A 166 11.00 19.05 -8.49
C VAL A 166 11.60 19.81 -7.31
N GLN A 167 12.31 20.87 -7.58
CA GLN A 167 12.89 21.75 -6.55
C GLN A 167 12.01 22.97 -6.24
N ASP A 168 11.07 23.25 -7.14
CA ASP A 168 10.10 24.33 -7.01
C ASP A 168 8.67 23.76 -6.94
N ARG A 169 7.82 24.38 -6.13
CA ARG A 169 6.41 24.02 -5.97
C ARG A 169 5.45 25.11 -6.47
N SER A 170 5.93 26.03 -7.29
CA SER A 170 5.06 27.06 -7.87
C SER A 170 3.96 26.45 -8.73
N GLY A 171 2.82 27.15 -8.83
CA GLY A 171 1.72 26.70 -9.67
C GLY A 171 2.12 26.36 -11.11
N PRO A 172 2.94 27.19 -11.79
CA PRO A 172 3.44 26.86 -13.14
C PRO A 172 4.27 25.58 -13.19
N THR A 173 5.17 25.34 -12.21
CA THR A 173 6.00 24.12 -12.17
C THR A 173 5.12 22.88 -11.98
N ILE A 174 4.15 22.92 -11.08
CA ILE A 174 3.27 21.79 -10.81
C ILE A 174 2.28 21.56 -11.97
N ALA A 175 1.84 22.63 -12.64
CA ALA A 175 1.05 22.53 -13.87
C ALA A 175 1.85 21.85 -15.01
N ALA A 176 3.15 22.14 -15.13
CA ALA A 176 4.02 21.48 -16.10
C ALA A 176 4.22 19.98 -15.76
N CYS A 177 4.30 19.61 -14.47
CA CYS A 177 4.30 18.19 -14.06
C CYS A 177 3.00 17.49 -14.48
N LEU A 178 1.86 18.14 -14.28
CA LEU A 178 0.57 17.61 -14.72
C LEU A 178 0.53 17.38 -16.24
N GLU A 179 1.00 18.33 -17.02
CA GLU A 179 1.05 18.21 -18.49
C GLU A 179 1.89 17.01 -18.92
N ARG A 180 3.09 16.84 -18.32
CA ARG A 180 3.95 15.67 -18.59
C ARG A 180 3.32 14.37 -18.15
N PHE A 181 2.69 14.36 -16.99
CA PHE A 181 1.95 13.17 -16.51
C PHE A 181 0.85 12.77 -17.50
N LEU A 182 -0.01 13.69 -17.90
CA LEU A 182 -1.12 13.39 -18.82
C LEU A 182 -0.61 12.85 -20.17
N LYS A 183 0.49 13.38 -20.69
CA LYS A 183 1.14 12.86 -21.90
C LYS A 183 1.75 11.48 -21.70
N ALA A 184 2.47 11.26 -20.58
CA ALA A 184 3.17 10.01 -20.30
C ALA A 184 2.22 8.87 -19.90
N PHE A 185 1.11 9.19 -19.26
CA PHE A 185 0.13 8.21 -18.81
C PHE A 185 -0.59 7.53 -19.97
N GLY A 186 -0.86 8.27 -21.06
CA GLY A 186 -1.37 7.72 -22.32
C GLY A 186 -2.78 7.13 -22.26
N HIS A 187 -3.50 7.35 -21.18
CA HIS A 187 -4.85 6.86 -20.96
C HIS A 187 -5.81 8.00 -20.63
N PRO A 188 -7.11 7.86 -20.90
CA PRO A 188 -8.09 8.89 -20.56
C PRO A 188 -8.13 9.21 -19.07
N VAL A 189 -8.01 10.48 -18.73
CA VAL A 189 -8.22 11.01 -17.37
C VAL A 189 -9.43 11.93 -17.42
N HIS A 190 -10.45 11.62 -16.61
CA HIS A 190 -11.67 12.43 -16.57
C HIS A 190 -11.77 13.33 -15.33
N THR A 191 -11.10 12.96 -14.26
CA THR A 191 -11.16 13.71 -12.99
C THR A 191 -9.83 13.64 -12.26
N ILE A 192 -9.36 14.78 -11.78
CA ILE A 192 -8.21 14.91 -10.90
C ILE A 192 -8.69 15.45 -9.55
N LEU A 193 -8.26 14.80 -8.47
CA LEU A 193 -8.49 15.25 -7.11
C LEU A 193 -7.17 15.68 -6.48
N THR A 194 -7.12 16.92 -5.99
CA THR A 194 -6.00 17.46 -5.22
C THR A 194 -6.47 17.91 -3.83
N ASP A 195 -5.55 18.21 -2.97
CA ASP A 195 -5.83 19.00 -1.78
C ASP A 195 -6.04 20.50 -2.16
N ASN A 196 -6.11 21.37 -1.14
CA ASN A 196 -6.31 22.81 -1.33
C ASN A 196 -4.98 23.58 -1.26
N GLY A 197 -3.85 22.94 -1.59
CA GLY A 197 -2.55 23.60 -1.63
C GLY A 197 -2.48 24.73 -2.67
N SER A 198 -1.71 25.77 -2.39
CA SER A 198 -1.54 26.91 -3.29
C SER A 198 -0.86 26.55 -4.62
N GLU A 199 -0.24 25.39 -4.67
CA GLU A 199 0.35 24.79 -5.88
C GLU A 199 -0.68 24.25 -6.87
N PHE A 200 -1.91 23.96 -6.38
CA PHE A 200 -3.00 23.40 -7.16
C PHE A 200 -4.15 24.37 -7.39
N THR A 201 -4.33 25.36 -6.51
CA THR A 201 -5.51 26.24 -6.55
C THR A 201 -5.22 27.59 -5.93
N ASP A 202 -5.90 28.61 -6.42
CA ASP A 202 -5.92 29.96 -5.86
C ASP A 202 -7.10 30.19 -4.88
N ARG A 203 -7.79 29.13 -4.47
CA ARG A 203 -9.00 29.22 -3.62
C ARG A 203 -8.78 30.00 -2.34
N PHE A 204 -7.59 29.91 -1.74
CA PHE A 204 -7.25 30.56 -0.46
C PHE A 204 -6.21 31.67 -0.59
N GLY A 205 -5.86 32.07 -1.80
CA GLY A 205 -4.81 33.06 -2.08
C GLY A 205 -5.12 34.49 -1.60
N ASP A 206 -6.41 34.84 -1.42
CA ASP A 206 -6.85 36.14 -0.91
C ASP A 206 -7.94 35.95 0.15
N ALA A 207 -7.90 36.75 1.22
CA ALA A 207 -8.88 36.73 2.30
C ALA A 207 -10.33 36.96 1.81
N ARG A 208 -10.48 37.67 0.68
CA ARG A 208 -11.77 37.92 0.02
C ARG A 208 -12.39 36.64 -0.61
N TRP A 209 -11.58 35.59 -0.87
CA TRP A 209 -12.01 34.37 -1.54
C TRP A 209 -12.37 33.21 -0.60
N ARG A 210 -12.23 33.40 0.71
CA ARG A 210 -12.52 32.38 1.74
C ARG A 210 -13.94 31.80 1.69
N LYS A 211 -14.86 32.47 0.99
CA LYS A 211 -16.26 32.02 0.83
C LYS A 211 -16.52 31.23 -0.47
N ARG A 212 -15.53 31.07 -1.35
CA ARG A 212 -15.73 30.32 -2.60
C ARG A 212 -15.54 28.84 -2.38
N GLU A 213 -16.44 28.02 -2.91
CA GLU A 213 -16.33 26.57 -2.91
C GLU A 213 -15.22 26.06 -3.83
N HIS A 214 -14.87 26.84 -4.88
CA HIS A 214 -13.90 26.50 -5.91
C HIS A 214 -12.90 27.64 -6.10
N GLY A 215 -11.74 27.35 -6.72
CA GLY A 215 -10.81 28.37 -7.20
C GLY A 215 -11.40 29.25 -8.30
N THR A 216 -10.64 30.23 -8.78
CA THR A 216 -11.09 31.15 -9.86
C THR A 216 -11.13 30.48 -11.23
N GLY A 217 -10.48 29.31 -11.40
CA GLY A 217 -10.23 28.65 -12.69
C GLY A 217 -9.08 29.27 -13.49
N ALA A 218 -8.47 30.36 -12.98
CA ALA A 218 -7.34 31.01 -13.63
C ALA A 218 -5.97 30.45 -13.21
N HIS A 219 -5.96 29.56 -12.20
CA HIS A 219 -4.73 28.93 -11.74
C HIS A 219 -4.06 28.11 -12.85
N PRO A 220 -2.71 28.11 -12.99
CA PRO A 220 -2.03 27.35 -14.04
C PRO A 220 -2.43 25.86 -14.09
N PHE A 221 -2.62 25.24 -12.95
CA PHE A 221 -3.07 23.84 -12.84
C PHE A 221 -4.49 23.64 -13.41
N ASP A 222 -5.42 24.57 -13.10
CA ASP A 222 -6.79 24.53 -13.65
C ASP A 222 -6.80 24.70 -15.18
N LYS A 223 -5.91 25.56 -15.72
CA LYS A 223 -5.79 25.77 -17.17
C LYS A 223 -5.34 24.49 -17.88
N VAL A 224 -4.38 23.74 -17.33
CA VAL A 224 -3.99 22.45 -17.88
C VAL A 224 -5.14 21.45 -17.80
N CYS A 225 -5.84 21.37 -16.68
CA CYS A 225 -7.03 20.52 -16.58
C CYS A 225 -8.07 20.87 -17.65
N GLN A 226 -8.37 22.14 -17.85
CA GLN A 226 -9.34 22.62 -18.84
C GLN A 226 -8.91 22.31 -20.29
N SER A 227 -7.62 22.51 -20.64
CA SER A 227 -7.12 22.22 -21.99
C SER A 227 -7.19 20.73 -22.35
N HIS A 228 -7.14 19.84 -21.35
CA HIS A 228 -7.30 18.41 -21.53
C HIS A 228 -8.72 17.88 -21.27
N GLY A 229 -9.70 18.73 -21.01
CA GLY A 229 -11.08 18.35 -20.70
C GLY A 229 -11.22 17.58 -19.37
N VAL A 230 -10.28 17.76 -18.44
CA VAL A 230 -10.23 17.07 -17.15
C VAL A 230 -10.92 17.92 -16.09
N ARG A 231 -11.80 17.29 -15.30
CA ARG A 231 -12.43 17.94 -14.15
C ARG A 231 -11.47 18.01 -12.97
N HIS A 232 -11.10 19.21 -12.55
CA HIS A 232 -10.36 19.40 -11.30
C HIS A 232 -11.31 19.45 -10.10
N ARG A 233 -11.06 18.64 -9.08
CA ARG A 233 -11.81 18.60 -7.82
C ARG A 233 -10.85 18.83 -6.67
N LEU A 234 -11.30 19.60 -5.69
CA LEU A 234 -10.58 19.85 -4.45
C LEU A 234 -11.16 18.97 -3.32
N THR A 235 -10.31 18.52 -2.40
CA THR A 235 -10.76 17.86 -1.19
C THR A 235 -11.59 18.83 -0.34
N ARG A 236 -12.60 18.29 0.37
CA ARG A 236 -13.35 19.11 1.32
C ARG A 236 -12.42 19.58 2.45
N PRO A 237 -12.48 20.87 2.82
CA PRO A 237 -11.73 21.37 3.96
C PRO A 237 -12.00 20.51 5.20
N TYR A 238 -10.96 20.25 5.99
CA TYR A 238 -11.02 19.47 7.23
C TYR A 238 -11.50 18.02 7.10
N ARG A 239 -11.54 17.44 5.86
CA ARG A 239 -11.82 16.02 5.63
C ARG A 239 -10.67 15.38 4.83
N PRO A 240 -9.52 15.08 5.45
CA PRO A 240 -8.34 14.50 4.79
C PRO A 240 -8.61 13.10 4.23
N GLN A 241 -9.63 12.41 4.72
CA GLN A 241 -9.99 11.04 4.30
C GLN A 241 -10.22 10.86 2.80
N THR A 242 -10.51 11.94 2.07
CA THR A 242 -10.76 11.88 0.62
C THR A 242 -9.50 11.64 -0.20
N ASN A 243 -8.29 11.96 0.30
CA ASN A 243 -7.01 11.74 -0.39
C ASN A 243 -6.19 10.56 0.18
N GLY A 244 -6.80 9.71 0.99
CA GLY A 244 -6.15 8.63 1.72
C GLY A 244 -5.34 7.62 0.88
N MET A 245 -5.54 7.59 -0.45
CA MET A 245 -4.74 6.77 -1.34
C MET A 245 -3.32 7.28 -1.50
N VAL A 246 -3.20 8.56 -1.88
CA VAL A 246 -1.89 9.21 -2.04
C VAL A 246 -1.20 9.34 -0.69
N GLU A 247 -1.95 9.63 0.37
CA GLU A 247 -1.40 9.66 1.74
C GLU A 247 -0.77 8.31 2.13
N ARG A 248 -1.43 7.19 1.80
CA ARG A 248 -0.90 5.84 2.05
C ARG A 248 0.37 5.57 1.24
N PHE A 249 0.40 5.95 -0.02
CA PHE A 249 1.59 5.86 -0.87
C PHE A 249 2.72 6.72 -0.28
N ASN A 250 2.44 7.97 0.05
CA ASN A 250 3.39 8.91 0.66
C ASN A 250 3.94 8.40 2.00
N ARG A 251 3.11 7.70 2.78
CA ARG A 251 3.55 7.02 4.02
C ARG A 251 4.53 5.90 3.71
N ARG A 252 4.22 5.02 2.75
CA ARG A 252 5.14 3.95 2.32
C ARG A 252 6.47 4.50 1.82
N LEU A 253 6.43 5.51 0.96
CA LEU A 253 7.64 6.18 0.48
C LEU A 253 8.47 6.74 1.65
N ALA A 254 7.82 7.40 2.62
CA ALA A 254 8.50 7.92 3.79
C ALA A 254 9.07 6.81 4.70
N GLU A 255 8.39 5.67 4.83
CA GLU A 255 8.87 4.50 5.58
C GLU A 255 10.12 3.91 4.92
N VAL A 256 10.11 3.75 3.60
CA VAL A 256 11.25 3.21 2.84
C VAL A 256 12.44 4.17 2.87
N ILE A 257 12.23 5.47 2.76
CA ILE A 257 13.30 6.47 2.93
C ILE A 257 13.88 6.39 4.35
N ARG A 258 13.06 6.25 5.38
CA ARG A 258 13.50 6.16 6.79
C ARG A 258 14.22 4.86 7.13
N SER A 259 13.92 3.76 6.45
CA SER A 259 14.58 2.47 6.66
C SER A 259 16.02 2.44 6.14
N ARG A 260 16.42 3.40 5.31
CA ARG A 260 17.82 3.53 4.88
C ARG A 260 18.71 3.88 6.07
N THR A 261 19.89 3.26 6.11
CA THR A 261 20.90 3.57 7.12
C THR A 261 21.31 5.04 7.02
N PRO A 262 21.38 5.80 8.14
CA PRO A 262 21.93 7.14 8.13
C PRO A 262 23.38 7.13 7.65
N LEU A 263 23.78 8.17 6.92
CA LEU A 263 25.18 8.38 6.59
C LEU A 263 25.94 8.79 7.86
N ALA A 264 27.16 8.25 8.05
CA ALA A 264 27.96 8.46 9.25
C ALA A 264 28.22 9.95 9.55
N ASP A 265 28.32 10.78 8.51
CA ASP A 265 28.60 12.22 8.61
C ASP A 265 27.34 13.11 8.63
N ASN A 266 26.15 12.53 8.66
CA ASN A 266 24.91 13.27 8.56
C ASN A 266 24.23 13.45 9.92
N VAL A 267 24.46 14.58 10.53
CA VAL A 267 23.70 15.02 11.70
C VAL A 267 22.30 15.41 11.24
N GLY A 268 21.35 14.46 11.27
CA GLY A 268 19.97 14.78 10.97
C GLY A 268 19.17 13.72 10.21
N ARG A 269 18.10 14.17 9.53
CA ARG A 269 17.11 13.30 8.86
C ARG A 269 17.51 12.89 7.44
N ASN A 270 18.65 13.38 6.92
CA ASN A 270 19.10 13.04 5.57
C ASN A 270 19.72 11.64 5.52
N ARG A 271 19.33 10.89 4.51
CA ARG A 271 19.76 9.50 4.24
C ARG A 271 20.50 9.38 2.91
N PHE A 272 20.78 10.52 2.25
CA PHE A 272 21.34 10.58 0.92
C PHE A 272 22.48 11.58 0.86
N THR A 273 23.49 11.29 0.04
CA THR A 273 24.65 12.16 -0.19
C THR A 273 24.32 13.36 -1.06
N ASP A 274 23.45 13.14 -2.04
CA ASP A 274 23.09 14.14 -3.03
C ASP A 274 21.66 13.94 -3.57
N HIS A 275 21.22 14.86 -4.40
CA HIS A 275 19.88 14.84 -4.98
C HIS A 275 19.70 13.67 -5.94
N ASP A 276 20.73 13.33 -6.73
CA ASP A 276 20.63 12.30 -7.77
C ASP A 276 20.44 10.93 -7.12
N GLN A 277 21.24 10.59 -6.11
CA GLN A 277 21.09 9.35 -5.33
C GLN A 277 19.69 9.23 -4.72
N ARG A 278 19.14 10.35 -4.21
CA ARG A 278 17.80 10.35 -3.63
C ARG A 278 16.74 10.15 -4.71
N ASN A 279 16.88 10.83 -5.83
CA ASN A 279 15.93 10.78 -6.93
C ASN A 279 15.90 9.37 -7.54
N ASP A 280 17.04 8.77 -7.80
CA ASP A 280 17.15 7.39 -8.30
C ASP A 280 16.52 6.39 -7.34
N PHE A 281 16.74 6.56 -6.05
CA PHE A 281 16.12 5.72 -5.03
C PHE A 281 14.59 5.83 -5.05
N ILE A 282 14.05 7.04 -5.15
CA ILE A 282 12.59 7.27 -5.21
C ILE A 282 12.00 6.70 -6.50
N LEU A 283 12.64 6.92 -7.64
CA LEU A 283 12.20 6.40 -8.93
C LEU A 283 12.23 4.87 -8.98
N THR A 284 13.27 4.25 -8.41
CA THR A 284 13.35 2.80 -8.25
C THR A 284 12.21 2.26 -7.37
N PHE A 285 11.97 2.89 -6.22
CA PHE A 285 10.83 2.53 -5.37
C PHE A 285 9.50 2.58 -6.12
N VAL A 286 9.25 3.60 -6.93
CA VAL A 286 7.99 3.74 -7.69
C VAL A 286 7.88 2.67 -8.77
N LYS A 287 8.99 2.37 -9.45
CA LYS A 287 9.06 1.29 -10.43
C LYS A 287 8.72 -0.06 -9.79
N ASP A 288 9.29 -0.33 -8.63
CA ASP A 288 9.03 -1.55 -7.86
C ASP A 288 7.59 -1.58 -7.33
N TYR A 289 7.08 -0.45 -6.81
CA TYR A 289 5.69 -0.32 -6.39
C TYR A 289 4.72 -0.69 -7.52
N ASN A 290 4.92 -0.15 -8.71
CA ASN A 290 4.06 -0.41 -9.87
C ASN A 290 4.12 -1.86 -10.37
N ARG A 291 5.17 -2.61 -10.02
CA ARG A 291 5.36 -4.04 -10.34
C ARG A 291 4.99 -4.98 -9.20
N THR A 292 4.76 -4.44 -8.00
CA THR A 292 4.41 -5.23 -6.82
C THR A 292 2.92 -5.56 -6.84
N ARG A 293 2.57 -6.82 -6.60
CA ARG A 293 1.18 -7.26 -6.51
C ARG A 293 0.51 -6.68 -5.27
N LEU A 294 -0.63 -6.04 -5.46
CA LEU A 294 -1.40 -5.42 -4.40
C LEU A 294 -2.66 -6.23 -4.09
N ARG A 295 -2.92 -6.47 -2.81
CA ARG A 295 -4.13 -7.18 -2.38
C ARG A 295 -5.42 -6.51 -2.84
N CYS A 296 -5.46 -5.18 -2.81
CA CYS A 296 -6.63 -4.40 -3.26
C CYS A 296 -6.92 -4.51 -4.76
N LEU A 297 -5.98 -5.04 -5.56
CA LEU A 297 -6.11 -5.32 -6.98
C LEU A 297 -6.31 -6.82 -7.27
N GLY A 298 -6.74 -7.61 -6.27
CA GLY A 298 -6.83 -9.06 -6.41
C GLY A 298 -5.47 -9.71 -6.68
N HIS A 299 -4.43 -9.20 -6.04
CA HIS A 299 -3.03 -9.65 -6.21
C HIS A 299 -2.43 -9.40 -7.61
N LYS A 300 -2.94 -8.41 -8.33
CA LYS A 300 -2.31 -7.89 -9.56
C LYS A 300 -1.40 -6.72 -9.25
N ALA A 301 -0.37 -6.52 -10.06
CA ALA A 301 0.46 -5.33 -10.01
C ALA A 301 -0.28 -4.13 -10.65
N PRO A 302 -0.02 -2.88 -10.23
CA PRO A 302 -0.58 -1.69 -10.88
C PRO A 302 -0.37 -1.65 -12.40
N THR A 303 0.82 -2.00 -12.89
CA THR A 303 1.11 -2.10 -14.33
C THR A 303 0.27 -3.19 -15.00
N GLU A 304 0.11 -4.34 -14.37
CA GLU A 304 -0.71 -5.44 -14.86
C GLU A 304 -2.21 -5.04 -14.89
N ALA A 305 -2.68 -4.36 -13.84
CA ALA A 305 -4.05 -3.86 -13.78
C ALA A 305 -4.31 -2.80 -14.87
N LEU A 306 -3.34 -1.94 -15.16
CA LEU A 306 -3.42 -0.93 -16.21
C LEU A 306 -3.47 -1.57 -17.61
N SER A 307 -2.65 -2.59 -17.87
CA SER A 307 -2.61 -3.31 -19.16
C SER A 307 -3.85 -4.15 -19.43
N ASN A 308 -4.57 -4.57 -18.38
CA ASN A 308 -5.75 -5.44 -18.48
C ASN A 308 -7.09 -4.69 -18.36
N LEU A 309 -7.11 -3.39 -18.66
CA LEU A 309 -8.34 -2.63 -18.66
C LEU A 309 -9.31 -3.13 -19.77
N PRO A 310 -10.61 -3.25 -19.48
CA PRO A 310 -11.61 -3.59 -20.49
C PRO A 310 -11.54 -2.57 -21.65
N GLY A 311 -11.36 -3.05 -22.87
CA GLY A 311 -11.27 -2.22 -24.08
C GLY A 311 -9.86 -2.11 -24.67
N HIS A 312 -8.81 -2.49 -23.97
CA HIS A 312 -7.44 -2.50 -24.51
C HIS A 312 -7.00 -3.86 -25.12
N ASN A 313 -7.75 -4.93 -24.89
CA ASN A 313 -7.44 -6.29 -25.39
C ASN A 313 -8.01 -6.61 -26.78
N THR A 314 -8.47 -5.64 -27.56
CA THR A 314 -9.05 -5.87 -28.89
C THR A 314 -8.02 -6.11 -30.01
N PHE A 315 -6.72 -6.16 -29.71
CA PHE A 315 -5.66 -6.41 -30.69
C PHE A 315 -5.06 -7.83 -30.67
N ALA A 316 -5.62 -8.76 -29.92
CA ALA A 316 -5.15 -10.16 -29.91
C ALA A 316 -5.58 -11.00 -31.13
N GLY A 317 -6.16 -10.39 -32.17
CA GLY A 317 -6.73 -11.10 -33.33
C GLY A 317 -6.15 -10.77 -34.70
N MET A 318 -5.16 -9.89 -34.84
CA MET A 318 -4.53 -9.63 -36.13
C MET A 318 -3.02 -9.92 -36.05
N GLY A 319 -2.63 -11.05 -36.64
CA GLY A 319 -1.24 -11.41 -36.84
C GLY A 319 -0.54 -10.41 -37.79
N GLY A 320 0.39 -9.68 -37.25
CA GLY A 320 1.26 -8.76 -37.96
C GLY A 320 2.38 -8.32 -37.03
N GLY A 321 3.62 -8.73 -37.34
CA GLY A 321 4.82 -8.49 -36.56
C GLY A 321 5.08 -7.00 -36.34
N GLY A 322 4.56 -6.49 -35.26
CA GLY A 322 4.87 -5.16 -34.72
C GLY A 322 5.65 -5.35 -33.42
N VAL A 323 6.90 -4.92 -33.45
CA VAL A 323 7.76 -4.82 -32.27
C VAL A 323 7.04 -3.99 -31.21
N TRP A 324 6.62 -4.62 -30.13
CA TRP A 324 6.10 -3.93 -28.95
C TRP A 324 7.26 -3.13 -28.34
N CYS A 325 7.28 -1.87 -28.67
CA CYS A 325 8.05 -0.92 -27.93
C CYS A 325 7.48 -0.91 -26.51
N SER A 326 8.09 -1.65 -25.59
CA SER A 326 7.99 -1.37 -24.17
C SER A 326 8.22 0.12 -24.06
N THR A 327 7.18 0.88 -23.71
CA THR A 327 7.34 2.29 -23.40
C THR A 327 8.24 2.32 -22.17
N ALA A 328 9.53 2.20 -22.42
CA ALA A 328 10.54 2.63 -21.50
C ALA A 328 10.13 4.07 -21.15
N ILE A 329 9.97 4.31 -19.87
CA ILE A 329 10.01 5.67 -19.36
C ILE A 329 11.36 6.20 -19.84
N VAL A 330 11.32 6.94 -20.95
CA VAL A 330 12.49 7.67 -21.43
C VAL A 330 12.78 8.67 -20.34
N LEU A 331 13.79 8.37 -19.55
CA LEU A 331 14.53 9.38 -18.81
C LEU A 331 15.03 10.33 -19.90
N ALA A 332 14.34 11.43 -20.09
CA ALA A 332 14.92 12.56 -20.77
C ALA A 332 16.10 13.01 -19.89
N GLU A 333 17.29 12.60 -20.27
CA GLU A 333 18.51 13.25 -19.84
C GLU A 333 18.42 14.68 -20.31
N LEU A 334 17.93 15.57 -19.46
CA LEU A 334 18.09 17.00 -19.64
C LEU A 334 19.53 17.32 -19.27
N THR A 335 20.43 17.27 -20.25
CA THR A 335 21.65 18.05 -20.17
C THR A 335 21.24 19.53 -20.15
N PRO A 336 21.72 20.32 -19.19
CA PRO A 336 21.58 21.78 -19.26
C PRO A 336 22.44 22.27 -20.43
N ASP A 337 21.88 23.11 -21.29
CA ASP A 337 22.49 23.75 -22.47
C ASP A 337 22.36 23.00 -23.82
N GLN A 338 21.13 22.95 -24.35
CA GLN A 338 20.95 23.05 -25.79
C GLN A 338 19.71 23.92 -26.10
N PRO A 339 19.85 24.95 -26.97
CA PRO A 339 18.71 25.76 -27.39
C PRO A 339 17.79 24.92 -28.28
N CYS A 340 16.49 25.15 -28.09
CA CYS A 340 15.41 24.56 -28.89
C CYS A 340 15.67 24.71 -30.40
N PRO A 341 15.60 23.64 -31.20
CA PRO A 341 15.65 23.80 -32.66
C PRO A 341 14.35 24.48 -33.15
N ILE A 342 14.54 25.52 -33.91
CA ILE A 342 13.49 26.26 -34.62
C ILE A 342 12.86 25.30 -35.65
N PRO A 343 11.53 25.18 -35.77
CA PRO A 343 10.91 24.40 -36.83
C PRO A 343 11.18 25.01 -38.20
N PRO A 344 11.39 24.17 -39.25
CA PRO A 344 11.60 24.68 -40.62
C PRO A 344 10.30 25.35 -41.17
N PRO A 345 10.44 26.31 -42.12
CA PRO A 345 9.31 27.02 -42.67
C PRO A 345 8.45 26.13 -43.58
N ASP A 346 7.18 26.49 -43.63
CA ASP A 346 6.06 25.85 -44.33
C ASP A 346 6.36 25.29 -45.72
N LEU A 347 6.02 24.01 -45.93
CA LEU A 347 5.87 23.41 -47.24
C LEU A 347 4.44 23.60 -47.73
N PRO A 348 4.22 23.94 -49.02
CA PRO A 348 2.90 24.24 -49.54
C PRO A 348 2.00 23.02 -49.68
N ILE A 349 0.73 23.25 -49.38
CA ILE A 349 -0.37 22.26 -49.48
C ILE A 349 -0.62 21.90 -50.94
N PRO A 350 -0.66 20.62 -51.33
CA PRO A 350 -1.11 20.24 -52.68
C PRO A 350 -2.64 20.35 -52.79
N SER A 351 -3.08 21.04 -53.84
CA SER A 351 -4.47 21.21 -54.24
C SER A 351 -5.11 19.89 -54.64
N SER A 352 -6.33 19.63 -54.13
CA SER A 352 -7.18 18.52 -54.54
C SER A 352 -7.65 18.64 -56.00
N PRO A 353 -7.69 17.54 -56.77
CA PRO A 353 -8.39 17.53 -58.03
C PRO A 353 -9.93 17.30 -57.84
N ARG A 354 -10.69 17.86 -58.76
CA ARG A 354 -12.16 17.83 -58.91
C ARG A 354 -12.71 16.44 -59.06
#